data_7e132ceeef72581a3dc0927471c49e94
#
_entry.id   7e132ceeef72581a3dc0927471c49e94
#
_cell.length_a   1.000
_cell.length_b   1.000
_cell.length_c   1.000
_cell.angle_alpha   90.00
_cell.angle_beta   90.00
_cell.angle_gamma   90.00
#
_symmetry.space_group_name_H-M   'P 1'
#
loop_
_entity.id
_entity.type
_entity.pdbx_description
1 polymer ?
#
loop_
_entity_poly.entity_id
_entity_poly.type
_entity_poly.pdbx_seq_one_letter_code
_entity_poly.pdbx_strand_id
1 'polypeptide(L)'
;MAEQTIPAHGAFCWNELSTTNAEAAKDFYTNLLGWTLKESNVAGMVYNEIVVSGQHVGGIFQMGTEFGNAPSHWMPYVAVEDVDASAKRVEELGGKVCVPPTDIPNTGRFCVINDPTGATLSLLTMTGANS
;
A
#
# COMPACT_ATOMS: atom_id res chain seq x y z
N MET A 1 16.58 10.35 14.41
CA MET A 1 15.91 9.21 13.98
C MET A 1 16.42 8.78 12.62
N ALA A 2 16.35 7.58 12.42
CA ALA A 2 16.87 7.06 11.20
C ALA A 2 16.08 7.59 10.03
N GLU A 3 16.76 7.94 9.02
CA GLU A 3 16.08 8.30 7.81
C GLU A 3 15.52 7.04 7.20
N GLN A 4 14.50 7.24 6.42
CA GLN A 4 13.88 6.15 5.74
C GLN A 4 14.73 5.75 4.56
N THR A 5 15.09 4.49 4.48
CA THR A 5 15.82 3.98 3.34
C THR A 5 14.80 3.40 2.37
N ILE A 6 15.14 3.44 1.08
CA ILE A 6 14.31 2.81 0.08
C ILE A 6 14.53 1.31 0.18
N PRO A 7 13.46 0.53 0.35
CA PRO A 7 13.61 -0.93 0.49
C PRO A 7 14.20 -1.55 -0.78
N ALA A 8 14.85 -2.66 -0.59
CA ALA A 8 15.45 -3.38 -1.70
C ALA A 8 14.36 -3.92 -2.62
N HIS A 9 14.68 -4.02 -3.89
CA HIS A 9 13.78 -4.63 -4.86
C HIS A 9 13.39 -6.03 -4.38
N GLY A 10 12.09 -6.28 -4.34
CA GLY A 10 11.55 -7.56 -3.90
C GLY A 10 11.19 -7.63 -2.43
N ALA A 11 11.47 -6.58 -1.65
CA ALA A 11 11.15 -6.58 -0.22
C ALA A 11 9.74 -6.08 0.02
N PHE A 12 9.06 -6.67 0.99
CA PHE A 12 7.80 -6.10 1.46
C PHE A 12 8.10 -4.76 2.11
N CYS A 13 7.33 -3.73 1.77
CA CYS A 13 7.65 -2.39 2.24
C CYS A 13 6.48 -1.65 2.87
N TRP A 14 5.26 -2.15 2.74
CA TRP A 14 4.10 -1.44 3.27
C TRP A 14 2.94 -2.40 3.42
N ASN A 15 2.02 -2.08 4.33
CA ASN A 15 0.80 -2.86 4.49
C ASN A 15 -0.34 -1.88 4.66
N GLU A 16 -1.41 -2.09 3.90
CA GLU A 16 -2.48 -1.10 3.86
C GLU A 16 -3.82 -1.77 4.06
N LEU A 17 -4.60 -1.24 4.98
CA LEU A 17 -5.96 -1.71 5.20
C LEU A 17 -6.93 -0.82 4.42
N SER A 18 -7.65 -1.43 3.50
CA SER A 18 -8.77 -0.80 2.83
C SER A 18 -10.02 -1.29 3.52
N THR A 19 -10.77 -0.40 4.15
CA THR A 19 -11.85 -0.85 5.01
C THR A 19 -13.16 -0.14 4.71
N THR A 20 -14.25 -0.83 4.97
CA THR A 20 -15.58 -0.25 4.82
C THR A 20 -15.96 0.63 6.00
N ASN A 21 -15.20 0.57 7.10
CA ASN A 21 -15.48 1.39 8.28
C ASN A 21 -14.17 1.72 8.99
N ALA A 22 -13.55 2.83 8.56
CA ALA A 22 -12.24 3.21 9.06
C ALA A 22 -12.28 3.53 10.56
N GLU A 23 -13.35 4.15 11.06
CA GLU A 23 -13.42 4.49 12.47
C GLU A 23 -13.42 3.25 13.34
N ALA A 24 -14.20 2.25 12.97
CA ALA A 24 -14.22 0.99 13.73
C ALA A 24 -12.88 0.28 13.67
N ALA A 25 -12.26 0.27 12.49
CA ALA A 25 -10.96 -0.38 12.34
C ALA A 25 -9.89 0.33 13.17
N LYS A 26 -9.88 1.66 13.17
CA LYS A 26 -8.91 2.41 13.96
C LYS A 26 -9.07 2.10 15.45
N ASP A 27 -10.29 2.11 15.94
CA ASP A 27 -10.53 1.79 17.35
C ASP A 27 -10.06 0.38 17.68
N PHE A 28 -10.38 -0.56 16.83
CA PHE A 28 -10.03 -1.95 17.08
C PHE A 28 -8.52 -2.13 17.16
N TYR A 29 -7.80 -1.63 16.17
CA TYR A 29 -6.36 -1.89 16.10
C TYR A 29 -5.56 -1.08 17.10
N THR A 30 -5.98 0.17 17.38
CA THR A 30 -5.24 0.94 18.38
C THR A 30 -5.41 0.34 19.78
N ASN A 31 -6.59 -0.20 20.08
CA ASN A 31 -6.82 -0.84 21.37
C ASN A 31 -6.16 -2.21 21.44
N LEU A 32 -6.20 -2.96 20.37
CA LEU A 32 -5.65 -4.31 20.37
C LEU A 32 -4.12 -4.31 20.36
N LEU A 33 -3.52 -3.49 19.50
CA LEU A 33 -2.09 -3.56 19.22
C LEU A 33 -1.30 -2.35 19.71
N GLY A 34 -2.00 -1.34 20.20
CA GLY A 34 -1.31 -0.14 20.68
C GLY A 34 -0.72 0.72 19.57
N TRP A 35 -1.19 0.55 18.35
CA TRP A 35 -0.68 1.34 17.23
C TRP A 35 -0.96 2.81 17.44
N THR A 36 -0.03 3.66 17.00
CA THR A 36 -0.23 5.09 16.90
C THR A 36 -0.61 5.39 15.47
N LEU A 37 -1.63 6.22 15.27
CA LEU A 37 -2.07 6.59 13.94
C LEU A 37 -1.79 8.06 13.71
N LYS A 38 -1.28 8.36 12.53
CA LYS A 38 -1.02 9.74 12.15
C LYS A 38 -1.84 10.05 10.90
N GLU A 39 -2.75 11.00 11.03
CA GLU A 39 -3.60 11.36 9.92
C GLU A 39 -2.84 12.20 8.91
N SER A 40 -3.00 11.88 7.63
CA SER A 40 -2.41 12.65 6.57
C SER A 40 -3.38 12.67 5.40
N ASN A 41 -3.01 13.39 4.34
CA ASN A 41 -3.85 13.49 3.15
C ASN A 41 -3.04 13.00 1.98
N VAL A 42 -3.52 11.94 1.33
CA VAL A 42 -2.84 11.35 0.18
C VAL A 42 -3.82 11.39 -0.98
N ALA A 43 -3.44 12.09 -2.05
CA ALA A 43 -4.26 12.17 -3.25
C ALA A 43 -5.68 12.64 -2.95
N GLY A 44 -5.83 13.56 -2.02
CA GLY A 44 -7.14 14.11 -1.66
C GLY A 44 -7.95 13.28 -0.70
N MET A 45 -7.39 12.17 -0.21
CA MET A 45 -8.08 11.28 0.72
C MET A 45 -7.45 11.32 2.09
N VAL A 46 -8.27 11.15 3.11
CA VAL A 46 -7.75 11.02 4.48
C VAL A 46 -7.11 9.64 4.60
N TYR A 47 -5.88 9.65 5.04
CA TYR A 47 -5.09 8.43 5.16
C TYR A 47 -4.50 8.40 6.57
N ASN A 48 -4.63 7.28 7.26
CA ASN A 48 -4.15 7.14 8.61
C ASN A 48 -2.91 6.25 8.60
N GLU A 49 -1.74 6.86 8.80
CA GLU A 49 -0.50 6.09 8.80
C GLU A 49 -0.33 5.36 10.11
N ILE A 50 0.09 4.12 10.04
CA ILE A 50 0.34 3.29 11.22
C ILE A 50 1.79 3.48 11.63
N VAL A 51 1.99 3.93 12.87
CA VAL A 51 3.34 4.19 13.38
C VAL A 51 3.59 3.27 14.56
N VAL A 52 4.68 2.52 14.49
CA VAL A 52 5.09 1.60 15.55
C VAL A 52 6.53 1.90 15.90
N SER A 53 6.79 2.27 17.15
CA SER A 53 8.15 2.60 17.60
C SER A 53 8.82 3.61 16.67
N GLY A 54 8.07 4.62 16.26
CA GLY A 54 8.59 5.66 15.41
C GLY A 54 8.71 5.29 13.94
N GLN A 55 8.34 4.05 13.57
CA GLN A 55 8.44 3.59 12.19
C GLN A 55 7.07 3.62 11.54
N HIS A 56 7.02 4.13 10.32
CA HIS A 56 5.77 4.12 9.53
C HIS A 56 5.71 2.79 8.79
N VAL A 57 4.74 1.96 9.15
CA VAL A 57 4.71 0.57 8.65
C VAL A 57 3.52 0.26 7.78
N GLY A 58 2.51 1.12 7.74
CA GLY A 58 1.34 0.85 6.93
C GLY A 58 0.33 1.96 7.04
N GLY A 59 -0.88 1.69 6.59
CA GLY A 59 -1.92 2.69 6.63
C GLY A 59 -3.30 2.09 6.66
N ILE A 60 -4.27 2.92 7.02
CA ILE A 60 -5.68 2.55 7.06
C ILE A 60 -6.46 3.64 6.35
N PHE A 61 -7.32 3.27 5.41
CA PHE A 61 -8.17 4.27 4.79
C PHE A 61 -9.57 3.72 4.50
N GLN A 62 -10.51 4.64 4.40
CA GLN A 62 -11.90 4.32 4.13
C GLN A 62 -12.08 4.08 2.64
N MET A 63 -12.62 2.92 2.27
CA MET A 63 -12.92 2.67 0.88
C MET A 63 -14.11 3.52 0.45
N GLY A 64 -13.97 4.13 -0.72
CA GLY A 64 -15.06 4.90 -1.31
C GLY A 64 -15.90 4.04 -2.25
N THR A 65 -16.85 4.69 -2.91
CA THR A 65 -17.75 4.00 -3.82
C THR A 65 -17.04 3.38 -5.01
N GLU A 66 -15.86 3.88 -5.34
CA GLU A 66 -15.09 3.34 -6.46
C GLU A 66 -14.67 1.91 -6.22
N PHE A 67 -14.69 1.45 -4.97
CA PHE A 67 -14.35 0.07 -4.65
C PHE A 67 -15.55 -0.87 -4.78
N GLY A 68 -16.74 -0.34 -5.07
CA GLY A 68 -17.93 -1.16 -5.23
C GLY A 68 -18.26 -1.91 -3.94
N ASN A 69 -18.45 -3.22 -4.06
CA ASN A 69 -18.79 -4.06 -2.92
C ASN A 69 -17.61 -4.83 -2.36
N ALA A 70 -16.40 -4.33 -2.59
CA ALA A 70 -15.21 -5.02 -2.10
C ALA A 70 -15.25 -5.09 -0.56
N PRO A 71 -14.92 -6.26 0.02
CA PRO A 71 -14.87 -6.34 1.48
C PRO A 71 -13.60 -5.69 2.01
N SER A 72 -13.60 -5.39 3.29
CA SER A 72 -12.39 -4.88 3.94
C SER A 72 -11.27 -5.90 3.79
N HIS A 73 -10.08 -5.43 3.53
CA HIS A 73 -8.96 -6.34 3.29
C HIS A 73 -7.64 -5.62 3.51
N TRP A 74 -6.61 -6.41 3.82
CA TRP A 74 -5.25 -5.93 3.91
C TRP A 74 -4.57 -6.13 2.57
N MET A 75 -3.74 -5.17 2.18
CA MET A 75 -2.99 -5.24 0.93
C MET A 75 -1.52 -5.02 1.24
N PRO A 76 -0.67 -6.02 1.06
CA PRO A 76 0.77 -5.83 1.19
C PRO A 76 1.35 -5.21 -0.07
N TYR A 77 2.44 -4.49 0.09
CA TYR A 77 3.16 -3.87 -1.02
C TYR A 77 4.60 -4.38 -1.03
N VAL A 78 5.09 -4.68 -2.21
CA VAL A 78 6.47 -5.09 -2.42
C VAL A 78 7.17 -4.02 -3.23
N ALA A 79 8.36 -3.63 -2.78
CA ALA A 79 9.15 -2.61 -3.47
C ALA A 79 9.75 -3.19 -4.73
N VAL A 80 9.67 -2.45 -5.82
CA VAL A 80 10.32 -2.83 -7.08
C VAL A 80 11.02 -1.61 -7.65
N GLU A 81 12.08 -1.84 -8.40
CA GLU A 81 12.85 -0.74 -8.95
C GLU A 81 12.07 0.02 -10.03
N ASP A 82 11.31 -0.71 -10.83
CA ASP A 82 10.59 -0.11 -11.95
C ASP A 82 9.27 -0.83 -12.11
N VAL A 83 8.22 -0.20 -11.60
CA VAL A 83 6.91 -0.84 -11.58
C VAL A 83 6.36 -1.07 -13.01
N ASP A 84 6.72 -0.22 -13.96
CA ASP A 84 6.25 -0.43 -15.32
C ASP A 84 6.89 -1.67 -15.93
N ALA A 85 8.17 -1.87 -15.71
CA ALA A 85 8.85 -3.07 -16.19
C ALA A 85 8.31 -4.31 -15.48
N SER A 86 8.06 -4.20 -14.18
CA SER A 86 7.51 -5.31 -13.41
C SER A 86 6.12 -5.68 -13.90
N ALA A 87 5.28 -4.69 -14.19
CA ALA A 87 3.94 -4.97 -14.71
C ALA A 87 3.98 -5.76 -16.02
N LYS A 88 4.92 -5.43 -16.89
CA LYS A 88 5.06 -6.20 -18.13
C LYS A 88 5.46 -7.63 -17.84
N ARG A 89 6.36 -7.82 -16.90
CA ARG A 89 6.83 -9.17 -16.53
C ARG A 89 5.72 -10.01 -15.92
N VAL A 90 4.79 -9.38 -15.20
CA VAL A 90 3.71 -10.11 -14.56
C VAL A 90 2.98 -10.99 -15.57
N GLU A 91 2.60 -10.40 -16.70
CA GLU A 91 1.82 -11.13 -17.68
C GLU A 91 2.65 -12.19 -18.39
N GLU A 92 3.93 -11.90 -18.62
CA GLU A 92 4.83 -12.90 -19.21
C GLU A 92 4.95 -14.12 -18.32
N LEU A 93 4.83 -13.92 -17.00
CA LEU A 93 5.02 -14.99 -16.03
C LEU A 93 3.72 -15.66 -15.62
N GLY A 94 2.61 -15.34 -16.27
CA GLY A 94 1.33 -16.00 -16.03
C GLY A 94 0.43 -15.32 -15.02
N GLY A 95 0.81 -14.14 -14.56
CA GLY A 95 -0.04 -13.36 -13.68
C GLY A 95 -0.93 -12.40 -14.43
N LYS A 96 -1.57 -11.51 -13.71
CA LYS A 96 -2.49 -10.55 -14.31
C LYS A 96 -2.31 -9.18 -13.65
N VAL A 97 -2.33 -8.13 -14.44
CA VAL A 97 -2.30 -6.76 -13.92
C VAL A 97 -3.74 -6.33 -13.68
N CYS A 98 -4.09 -6.08 -12.41
CA CYS A 98 -5.45 -5.68 -12.05
C CYS A 98 -5.61 -4.17 -12.08
N VAL A 99 -4.58 -3.44 -11.63
CA VAL A 99 -4.54 -1.99 -11.71
C VAL A 99 -3.23 -1.64 -12.39
N PRO A 100 -3.26 -0.97 -13.54
CA PRO A 100 -2.01 -0.65 -14.25
C PRO A 100 -1.19 0.36 -13.46
N PRO A 101 0.09 0.52 -13.80
CA PRO A 101 0.95 1.47 -13.08
C PRO A 101 0.32 2.85 -13.00
N THR A 102 0.24 3.37 -11.80
CA THR A 102 -0.45 4.62 -11.48
C THR A 102 0.38 5.41 -10.49
N ASP A 103 0.47 6.71 -10.71
CA ASP A 103 1.24 7.58 -9.81
C ASP A 103 0.47 7.87 -8.54
N ILE A 104 1.22 7.85 -7.42
CA ILE A 104 0.71 8.33 -6.14
C ILE A 104 1.50 9.60 -5.85
N PRO A 105 0.87 10.78 -5.84
CA PRO A 105 1.61 12.02 -5.65
C PRO A 105 2.49 11.99 -4.41
N ASN A 106 3.73 12.42 -4.57
CA ASN A 106 4.72 12.52 -3.49
C ASN A 106 5.09 11.20 -2.84
N THR A 107 4.67 10.08 -3.42
CA THR A 107 4.93 8.77 -2.83
C THR A 107 5.68 7.85 -3.80
N GLY A 108 5.15 7.73 -5.01
CA GLY A 108 5.74 6.84 -5.99
C GLY A 108 4.74 6.41 -7.03
N ARG A 109 4.95 5.21 -7.54
CA ARG A 109 4.10 4.68 -8.60
C ARG A 109 3.85 3.21 -8.31
N PHE A 110 2.61 2.78 -8.42
CA PHE A 110 2.24 1.43 -8.01
C PHE A 110 1.38 0.74 -9.05
N CYS A 111 1.29 -0.57 -8.95
CA CYS A 111 0.28 -1.34 -9.67
C CYS A 111 -0.21 -2.45 -8.75
N VAL A 112 -1.34 -3.03 -9.12
CA VAL A 112 -1.91 -4.16 -8.37
C VAL A 112 -1.96 -5.34 -9.31
N ILE A 113 -1.49 -6.48 -8.83
CA ILE A 113 -1.38 -7.67 -9.67
C ILE A 113 -2.00 -8.87 -8.98
N ASN A 114 -2.33 -9.87 -9.78
CA ASN A 114 -2.62 -11.21 -9.27
C ASN A 114 -1.50 -12.12 -9.72
N ASP A 115 -1.06 -12.98 -8.81
CA ASP A 115 -0.09 -13.99 -9.20
C ASP A 115 -0.82 -15.13 -9.93
N PRO A 116 -0.09 -16.11 -10.47
CA PRO A 116 -0.76 -17.18 -11.23
C PRO A 116 -1.76 -18.01 -10.43
N THR A 117 -1.72 -17.93 -9.10
CA THR A 117 -2.69 -18.66 -8.28
C THR A 117 -3.89 -17.79 -7.90
N GLY A 118 -3.90 -16.53 -8.32
CA GLY A 118 -5.00 -15.64 -8.05
C GLY A 118 -4.84 -14.75 -6.83
N ALA A 119 -3.71 -14.83 -6.14
CA ALA A 119 -3.47 -13.98 -4.96
C ALA A 119 -3.12 -12.57 -5.41
N THR A 120 -3.60 -11.59 -4.66
CA THR A 120 -3.43 -10.18 -5.00
C THR A 120 -2.28 -9.55 -4.22
N LEU A 121 -1.50 -8.73 -4.90
CA LEU A 121 -0.33 -8.07 -4.33
C LEU A 121 -0.13 -6.73 -5.02
N SER A 122 0.34 -5.74 -4.29
CA SER A 122 0.71 -4.45 -4.89
C SER A 122 2.21 -4.36 -5.05
N LEU A 123 2.63 -3.74 -6.14
CA LEU A 123 4.04 -3.45 -6.39
C LEU A 123 4.22 -1.94 -6.38
N LEU A 124 5.30 -1.47 -5.78
CA LEU A 124 5.49 -0.04 -5.58
C LEU A 124 6.92 0.37 -5.89
N THR A 125 7.07 1.37 -6.76
CA THR A 125 8.33 2.03 -6.96
C THR A 125 8.26 3.33 -6.17
N MET A 126 9.06 3.46 -5.14
CA MET A 126 9.02 4.63 -4.28
C MET A 126 9.78 5.77 -4.91
N THR A 127 9.25 6.97 -4.72
CA THR A 127 9.97 8.16 -5.10
C THR A 127 11.25 8.21 -4.28
N GLY A 128 12.32 8.62 -4.90
CA GLY A 128 13.60 8.64 -4.21
C GLY A 128 13.55 9.40 -2.92
N ALA A 129 14.42 9.01 -1.99
CA ALA A 129 14.46 9.63 -0.68
C ALA A 129 14.77 11.12 -0.76
N ASN A 130 15.33 11.53 -1.83
CA ASN A 130 15.62 12.93 -2.06
C ASN A 130 14.40 13.70 -2.50
N SER A 131 13.35 13.03 -2.70
CA SER A 131 12.13 13.66 -3.21
C SER A 131 11.40 14.32 -2.12
#